data_4b368d4eb6dda7b1008506a4187e50ee
#
_entry.id   4b368d4eb6dda7b1008506a4187e50ee
#
_cell.length_a   1.000
_cell.length_b   1.000
_cell.length_c   1.000
_cell.angle_alpha   90.00
_cell.angle_beta   90.00
_cell.angle_gamma   90.00
#
_symmetry.space_group_name_H-M   'P 1'
#
loop_
_entity.id
_entity.type
_entity.pdbx_description
1 polymer ?
#
loop_
_entity_poly.entity_id
_entity_poly.type
_entity_poly.pdbx_seq_one_letter_code
_entity_poly.pdbx_strand_id
1 'polypeptide(L)'
;DKTITESVPVVLLDKDGAIAEKYTVKMTGCAMCPIRCYGSLFIPQMEKATGVVGSHSNTCLGNRGCGIASLVKNVKDVEEEGDGKLIANTYAAIFADDMGLWDNYGELNATLTYFLKDDAKLLKQIMTEEEYNALDWSKRENGDLSFINDFIACILNPNHSLHNLGMGAYYVDQKYHDILGDDYLHSQALGLWGPIGGKRHHGNECAAQVGQLTNIIYNRDGMCHTIVNITGSGLPYAIQKTIVEDLFGEGCLDAPKDYTPMNESKARFAKFGIMRQVLHDSFTLCNWVWPMTFSPRKERGYKGDLSVEAQYMSAITGQEWSEEELDHAVERCIQLHRAMTVKAAGTTDMRNNHDVISNFIFDMDPDKQPFTPGTVKLEREDWQKALTMFYQQFGWDPTTGAPTRETLEKFDLKDVA
;
A
#
# COMPACT_ATOMS: atom_id res chain seq x y z
N ASP A 1 21.62 -17.76 17.60
CA ASP A 1 21.34 -16.35 17.34
C ASP A 1 21.30 -16.09 15.85
N LYS A 2 20.17 -16.42 15.23
CA LYS A 2 19.89 -15.92 13.89
C LYS A 2 19.57 -14.45 14.05
N THR A 3 20.50 -13.62 13.67
CA THR A 3 20.36 -12.18 13.73
C THR A 3 19.27 -11.71 12.77
N ILE A 4 18.70 -10.55 13.04
CA ILE A 4 17.75 -9.86 12.15
C ILE A 4 18.20 -9.84 10.68
N THR A 5 19.51 -9.91 10.44
CA THR A 5 20.12 -10.07 9.11
C THR A 5 19.80 -11.39 8.40
N GLU A 6 19.36 -12.43 9.09
CA GLU A 6 18.96 -13.70 8.43
C GLU A 6 17.45 -13.77 8.14
N SER A 7 16.61 -12.96 8.80
CA SER A 7 15.18 -12.88 8.53
C SER A 7 14.83 -11.76 7.54
N VAL A 8 15.58 -10.68 7.51
CA VAL A 8 15.47 -9.61 6.52
C VAL A 8 15.86 -10.06 5.10
N PRO A 9 16.87 -10.91 4.89
CA PRO A 9 17.20 -11.43 3.55
C PRO A 9 16.07 -12.20 2.87
N VAL A 10 15.18 -12.82 3.59
CA VAL A 10 14.08 -13.61 2.97
C VAL A 10 13.06 -12.72 2.25
N VAL A 11 12.89 -11.48 2.68
CA VAL A 11 12.10 -10.45 1.96
C VAL A 11 12.94 -9.78 0.87
N LEU A 12 14.26 -9.78 1.04
CA LEU A 12 15.22 -9.12 0.17
C LEU A 12 15.86 -10.04 -0.88
N LEU A 13 15.80 -11.32 -0.63
CA LEU A 13 16.28 -12.37 -1.52
C LEU A 13 15.05 -13.05 -2.09
N ASP A 14 14.53 -12.50 -3.16
CA ASP A 14 13.84 -13.27 -4.17
C ASP A 14 14.72 -14.45 -4.58
N LYS A 15 14.15 -15.46 -5.23
CA LYS A 15 14.91 -16.57 -5.82
C LYS A 15 16.10 -16.11 -6.66
N ASP A 16 16.08 -14.86 -7.06
CA ASP A 16 17.05 -14.12 -7.86
C ASP A 16 17.96 -13.18 -7.03
N GLY A 17 18.15 -13.47 -5.75
CA GLY A 17 19.01 -12.68 -4.83
C GLY A 17 20.42 -12.39 -5.33
N ALA A 18 20.91 -13.19 -6.25
CA ALA A 18 22.17 -12.99 -6.96
C ALA A 18 22.23 -11.64 -7.71
N ILE A 19 21.12 -11.17 -8.30
CA ILE A 19 21.11 -9.91 -9.08
C ILE A 19 21.22 -8.69 -8.17
N ALA A 20 20.59 -8.75 -7.01
CA ALA A 20 20.71 -7.68 -6.04
C ALA A 20 22.14 -7.48 -5.57
N GLU A 21 22.84 -8.58 -5.30
CA GLU A 21 24.24 -8.53 -4.93
C GLU A 21 25.10 -8.01 -6.09
N LYS A 22 24.82 -8.45 -7.31
CA LYS A 22 25.57 -8.08 -8.51
C LYS A 22 25.54 -6.58 -8.81
N TYR A 23 24.39 -5.92 -8.62
CA TYR A 23 24.23 -4.51 -8.94
C TYR A 23 24.22 -3.60 -7.71
N THR A 24 24.24 -4.14 -6.49
CA THR A 24 24.27 -3.36 -5.26
C THR A 24 25.68 -2.87 -4.99
N VAL A 25 25.85 -1.56 -5.07
CA VAL A 25 27.12 -0.89 -4.74
C VAL A 25 27.24 -0.66 -3.24
N LYS A 26 26.12 -0.33 -2.60
CA LYS A 26 26.09 0.01 -1.18
C LYS A 26 24.72 -0.24 -0.58
N MET A 27 24.68 -0.79 0.62
CA MET A 27 23.48 -0.82 1.44
C MET A 27 23.32 0.48 2.20
N THR A 28 22.17 1.09 2.11
CA THR A 28 21.81 2.35 2.76
C THR A 28 20.53 2.20 3.58
N GLY A 29 20.21 3.19 4.38
CA GLY A 29 18.99 3.25 5.18
C GLY A 29 18.61 4.69 5.47
N CYS A 30 17.43 4.86 6.04
CA CYS A 30 16.99 6.16 6.54
C CYS A 30 17.96 6.68 7.61
N ALA A 31 17.93 7.99 7.87
CA ALA A 31 18.77 8.62 8.87
C ALA A 31 18.63 7.92 10.24
N MET A 32 19.74 7.57 10.85
CA MET A 32 19.83 6.89 12.16
C MET A 32 19.19 5.49 12.23
N CYS A 33 18.67 4.95 11.14
CA CYS A 33 18.07 3.61 11.12
C CYS A 33 19.17 2.53 11.06
N PRO A 34 19.18 1.55 12.00
CA PRO A 34 20.13 0.45 11.95
C PRO A 34 19.81 -0.59 10.88
N ILE A 35 18.57 -0.59 10.38
CA ILE A 35 18.09 -1.51 9.35
C ILE A 35 18.36 -0.89 7.98
N ARG A 36 19.40 -1.33 7.33
CA ARG A 36 19.78 -0.84 6.00
C ARG A 36 18.99 -1.58 4.93
N CYS A 37 17.72 -1.22 4.74
CA CYS A 37 16.83 -1.90 3.79
C CYS A 37 16.81 -1.29 2.38
N TYR A 38 17.63 -0.29 2.12
CA TYR A 38 17.81 0.29 0.78
C TYR A 38 19.13 -0.15 0.16
N GLY A 39 19.09 -0.49 -1.12
CA GLY A 39 20.28 -0.73 -1.93
C GLY A 39 20.53 0.45 -2.86
N SER A 40 21.74 0.96 -2.86
CA SER A 40 22.22 1.83 -3.92
C SER A 40 22.65 0.93 -5.07
N LEU A 41 21.90 0.96 -6.17
CA LEU A 41 22.13 0.11 -7.33
C LEU A 41 22.85 0.90 -8.42
N PHE A 42 23.81 0.26 -9.07
CA PHE A 42 24.37 0.73 -10.32
C PHE A 42 24.12 -0.32 -11.39
N ILE A 43 23.31 0.04 -12.37
CA ILE A 43 22.92 -0.82 -13.47
C ILE A 43 23.43 -0.16 -14.78
N PRO A 44 24.46 -0.73 -15.44
CA PRO A 44 25.03 -0.14 -16.65
C PRO A 44 24.03 0.13 -17.79
N GLN A 45 23.01 -0.74 -17.89
CA GLN A 45 21.96 -0.59 -18.89
C GLN A 45 21.10 0.68 -18.64
N MET A 46 20.93 1.08 -17.37
CA MET A 46 20.24 2.33 -17.02
C MET A 46 21.07 3.54 -17.41
N GLU A 47 22.38 3.51 -17.22
CA GLU A 47 23.29 4.56 -17.67
C GLU A 47 23.17 4.77 -19.19
N LYS A 48 23.15 3.67 -19.95
CA LYS A 48 22.96 3.72 -21.39
C LYS A 48 21.60 4.29 -21.80
N ALA A 49 20.53 3.96 -21.08
CA ALA A 49 19.18 4.44 -21.38
C ALA A 49 18.96 5.90 -21.01
N THR A 50 19.56 6.36 -19.91
CA THR A 50 19.45 7.76 -19.44
C THR A 50 20.46 8.69 -20.07
N GLY A 51 21.57 8.19 -20.59
CA GLY A 51 22.73 8.98 -21.00
C GLY A 51 23.48 9.64 -19.85
N VAL A 52 23.16 9.30 -18.61
CA VAL A 52 23.78 9.88 -17.40
C VAL A 52 24.79 8.89 -16.83
N VAL A 53 26.06 9.23 -16.93
CA VAL A 53 27.17 8.41 -16.43
C VAL A 53 27.12 8.32 -14.91
N GLY A 54 27.25 7.11 -14.38
CA GLY A 54 27.23 6.87 -12.94
C GLY A 54 25.83 6.99 -12.32
N SER A 55 24.78 6.82 -13.11
CA SER A 55 23.41 6.80 -12.60
C SER A 55 23.25 5.75 -11.50
N HIS A 56 22.93 6.22 -10.31
CA HIS A 56 22.62 5.37 -9.16
C HIS A 56 21.18 5.55 -8.77
N SER A 57 20.57 4.47 -8.38
CA SER A 57 19.25 4.51 -7.80
C SER A 57 19.27 3.94 -6.39
N ASN A 58 18.68 4.67 -5.46
CA ASN A 58 18.34 4.15 -4.16
C ASN A 58 16.94 3.56 -4.22
N THR A 59 16.85 2.27 -4.15
CA THR A 59 15.56 1.57 -4.13
C THR A 59 15.42 0.75 -2.85
N CYS A 60 14.22 0.71 -2.32
CA CYS A 60 13.90 -0.24 -1.28
C CYS A 60 14.01 -1.66 -1.85
N LEU A 61 14.80 -2.48 -1.22
CA LEU A 61 15.05 -3.86 -1.68
C LEU A 61 13.78 -4.71 -1.66
N GLY A 62 12.79 -4.34 -0.83
CA GLY A 62 11.47 -4.97 -0.82
C GLY A 62 10.60 -4.64 -2.04
N ASN A 63 10.87 -3.54 -2.75
CA ASN A 63 10.03 -3.07 -3.85
C ASN A 63 10.38 -3.66 -5.23
N ARG A 64 11.27 -4.62 -5.30
CA ARG A 64 11.67 -5.23 -6.58
C ARG A 64 10.55 -5.94 -7.31
N GLY A 65 9.59 -6.48 -6.57
CA GLY A 65 8.41 -7.11 -7.14
C GLY A 65 7.34 -6.13 -7.64
N CYS A 66 7.48 -4.85 -7.33
CA CYS A 66 6.50 -3.81 -7.63
C CYS A 66 6.84 -3.01 -8.90
N GLY A 67 7.86 -3.41 -9.63
CA GLY A 67 8.25 -2.76 -10.89
C GLY A 67 7.25 -3.00 -12.01
N ILE A 68 7.21 -2.08 -12.98
CA ILE A 68 6.33 -2.17 -14.14
C ILE A 68 6.81 -3.30 -15.05
N ALA A 69 6.18 -4.46 -14.91
CA ALA A 69 6.52 -5.65 -15.68
C ALA A 69 6.14 -5.48 -17.16
N SER A 70 6.97 -6.02 -18.04
CA SER A 70 6.64 -6.22 -19.44
C SER A 70 6.62 -4.99 -20.35
N LEU A 71 7.09 -3.81 -19.90
CA LEU A 71 7.28 -2.68 -20.80
C LEU A 71 8.33 -2.96 -21.87
N VAL A 72 9.37 -3.70 -21.53
CA VAL A 72 10.45 -4.08 -22.46
C VAL A 72 10.68 -5.56 -22.37
N LYS A 73 10.92 -6.21 -23.53
CA LYS A 73 11.26 -7.62 -23.65
C LYS A 73 12.75 -7.78 -23.99
N ASN A 74 13.34 -8.91 -23.61
CA ASN A 74 14.66 -9.33 -24.12
C ASN A 74 15.78 -8.28 -23.94
N VAL A 75 15.90 -7.67 -22.76
CA VAL A 75 17.00 -6.74 -22.46
C VAL A 75 18.34 -7.44 -22.79
N LYS A 76 19.17 -6.78 -23.58
CA LYS A 76 20.46 -7.30 -24.05
C LYS A 76 21.59 -6.99 -23.08
N ASP A 77 22.73 -7.62 -23.32
CA ASP A 77 23.95 -7.42 -22.54
C ASP A 77 23.79 -7.82 -21.06
N VAL A 78 22.98 -8.84 -20.81
CA VAL A 78 22.79 -9.47 -19.50
C VAL A 78 23.39 -10.88 -19.51
N GLU A 79 23.90 -11.33 -18.37
CA GLU A 79 24.51 -12.65 -18.28
C GLU A 79 23.47 -13.77 -18.21
N GLU A 80 22.32 -13.48 -17.58
CA GLU A 80 21.21 -14.40 -17.40
C GLU A 80 19.91 -13.80 -17.92
N GLU A 81 19.04 -14.61 -18.51
CA GLU A 81 17.76 -14.15 -19.07
C GLU A 81 16.86 -13.48 -18.03
N GLY A 82 16.88 -13.96 -16.78
CA GLY A 82 16.16 -13.35 -15.66
C GLY A 82 16.58 -11.93 -15.31
N ASP A 83 17.86 -11.61 -15.52
CA ASP A 83 18.46 -10.31 -15.24
C ASP A 83 17.81 -9.21 -16.07
N GLY A 84 17.57 -9.48 -17.35
CA GLY A 84 16.98 -8.51 -18.26
C GLY A 84 15.58 -8.05 -17.84
N LYS A 85 14.75 -8.98 -17.38
CA LYS A 85 13.42 -8.67 -16.88
C LYS A 85 13.48 -7.83 -15.61
N LEU A 86 14.35 -8.18 -14.68
CA LEU A 86 14.49 -7.42 -13.43
C LEU A 86 15.03 -6.01 -13.70
N ILE A 87 16.02 -5.87 -14.57
CA ILE A 87 16.55 -4.55 -14.96
C ILE A 87 15.46 -3.67 -15.57
N ALA A 88 14.69 -4.20 -16.51
CA ALA A 88 13.60 -3.46 -17.13
C ALA A 88 12.54 -3.04 -16.11
N ASN A 89 12.13 -3.94 -15.22
CA ASN A 89 11.14 -3.66 -14.18
C ASN A 89 11.65 -2.61 -13.18
N THR A 90 12.89 -2.76 -12.74
CA THR A 90 13.51 -1.82 -11.80
C THR A 90 13.65 -0.43 -12.42
N TYR A 91 14.11 -0.35 -13.67
CA TYR A 91 14.23 0.92 -14.37
C TYR A 91 12.87 1.59 -14.56
N ALA A 92 11.86 0.85 -14.99
CA ALA A 92 10.52 1.38 -15.21
C ALA A 92 9.90 1.92 -13.90
N ALA A 93 10.07 1.21 -12.78
CA ALA A 93 9.60 1.65 -11.48
C ALA A 93 10.28 2.95 -11.03
N ILE A 94 11.59 3.00 -11.11
CA ILE A 94 12.37 4.19 -10.72
C ILE A 94 12.02 5.39 -11.60
N PHE A 95 11.93 5.18 -12.91
CA PHE A 95 11.61 6.27 -13.84
C PHE A 95 10.17 6.77 -13.65
N ALA A 96 9.22 5.89 -13.41
CA ALA A 96 7.84 6.27 -13.10
C ALA A 96 7.74 7.07 -11.79
N ASP A 97 8.45 6.63 -10.75
CA ASP A 97 8.49 7.32 -9.45
C ASP A 97 9.14 8.72 -9.59
N ASP A 98 10.26 8.83 -10.28
CA ASP A 98 10.93 10.10 -10.56
C ASP A 98 10.02 11.07 -11.35
N MET A 99 9.13 10.54 -12.18
CA MET A 99 8.15 11.32 -12.95
C MET A 99 6.86 11.60 -12.18
N GLY A 100 6.76 11.20 -10.93
CA GLY A 100 5.59 11.40 -10.07
C GLY A 100 4.41 10.48 -10.38
N LEU A 101 4.63 9.38 -11.07
CA LEU A 101 3.62 8.35 -11.29
C LEU A 101 3.67 7.31 -10.17
N TRP A 102 2.51 6.99 -9.63
CA TRP A 102 2.42 5.96 -8.61
C TRP A 102 2.35 4.56 -9.24
N ASP A 103 3.50 3.98 -9.48
CA ASP A 103 3.64 2.62 -9.97
C ASP A 103 3.64 1.58 -8.84
N ASN A 104 3.98 2.04 -7.64
CA ASN A 104 4.17 1.22 -6.46
C ASN A 104 2.86 0.56 -6.03
N TYR A 105 2.97 -0.56 -5.33
CA TYR A 105 1.84 -1.34 -4.82
C TYR A 105 0.81 -1.74 -5.89
N GLY A 106 1.24 -1.75 -7.15
CA GLY A 106 0.53 -2.32 -8.26
C GLY A 106 -0.50 -1.46 -8.96
N GLU A 107 -0.62 -0.17 -8.64
CA GLU A 107 -1.54 0.71 -9.35
C GLU A 107 -1.24 0.75 -10.86
N LEU A 108 -0.17 1.42 -11.24
CA LEU A 108 0.22 1.51 -12.66
C LEU A 108 0.76 0.18 -13.18
N ASN A 109 1.55 -0.54 -12.36
CA ASN A 109 2.12 -1.83 -12.73
C ASN A 109 1.04 -2.85 -13.14
N ALA A 110 0.02 -3.06 -12.32
CA ALA A 110 -1.02 -4.03 -12.63
C ALA A 110 -1.84 -3.61 -13.86
N THR A 111 -2.13 -2.31 -13.99
CA THR A 111 -2.81 -1.77 -15.16
C THR A 111 -1.98 -2.01 -16.42
N LEU A 112 -0.72 -1.61 -16.44
CA LEU A 112 0.14 -1.80 -17.61
C LEU A 112 0.39 -3.28 -17.91
N THR A 113 0.57 -4.12 -16.89
CA THR A 113 0.68 -5.57 -17.08
C THR A 113 -0.54 -6.12 -17.79
N TYR A 114 -1.73 -5.65 -17.44
CA TYR A 114 -2.97 -6.06 -18.11
C TYR A 114 -3.04 -5.61 -19.57
N PHE A 115 -2.77 -4.34 -19.84
CA PHE A 115 -2.85 -3.77 -21.20
C PHE A 115 -1.75 -4.28 -22.14
N LEU A 116 -0.62 -4.70 -21.61
CA LEU A 116 0.51 -5.21 -22.39
C LEU A 116 0.44 -6.73 -22.65
N LYS A 117 -0.58 -7.41 -22.14
CA LYS A 117 -0.86 -8.80 -22.50
C LYS A 117 -1.08 -8.95 -24.01
N ASP A 118 -0.89 -10.15 -24.52
CA ASP A 118 -1.23 -10.53 -25.88
C ASP A 118 -0.70 -9.54 -26.93
N ASP A 119 0.59 -9.19 -26.81
CA ASP A 119 1.26 -8.24 -27.69
C ASP A 119 0.60 -6.85 -27.75
N ALA A 120 0.15 -6.39 -26.59
CA ALA A 120 -0.44 -5.06 -26.40
C ALA A 120 -1.69 -4.79 -27.26
N LYS A 121 -2.46 -5.83 -27.60
CA LYS A 121 -3.69 -5.71 -28.40
C LYS A 121 -4.73 -4.75 -27.80
N LEU A 122 -4.81 -4.68 -26.47
CA LEU A 122 -5.74 -3.79 -25.78
C LEU A 122 -5.35 -2.31 -25.98
N LEU A 123 -4.06 -2.01 -26.09
CA LEU A 123 -3.61 -0.63 -26.34
C LEU A 123 -4.11 -0.11 -27.68
N LYS A 124 -4.20 -0.97 -28.71
CA LYS A 124 -4.77 -0.60 -30.01
C LYS A 124 -6.24 -0.24 -29.97
N GLN A 125 -6.96 -0.61 -28.93
CA GLN A 125 -8.38 -0.29 -28.76
C GLN A 125 -8.60 1.04 -28.07
N ILE A 126 -7.61 1.54 -27.34
CA ILE A 126 -7.70 2.80 -26.60
C ILE A 126 -6.87 3.92 -27.18
N MET A 127 -5.89 3.61 -28.05
CA MET A 127 -5.03 4.58 -28.73
C MET A 127 -5.55 4.85 -30.16
N THR A 128 -5.28 6.04 -30.65
CA THR A 128 -5.42 6.30 -32.08
C THR A 128 -4.34 5.55 -32.86
N GLU A 129 -4.60 5.31 -34.15
CA GLU A 129 -3.59 4.69 -35.03
C GLU A 129 -2.30 5.52 -35.11
N GLU A 130 -2.43 6.84 -35.13
CA GLU A 130 -1.30 7.78 -35.14
C GLU A 130 -0.45 7.63 -33.85
N GLU A 131 -1.08 7.67 -32.68
CA GLU A 131 -0.40 7.49 -31.40
C GLU A 131 0.31 6.14 -31.30
N TYR A 132 -0.36 5.06 -31.74
CA TYR A 132 0.21 3.73 -31.68
C TYR A 132 1.44 3.60 -32.59
N ASN A 133 1.37 4.14 -33.81
CA ASN A 133 2.44 4.09 -34.78
C ASN A 133 3.59 5.09 -34.48
N ALA A 134 3.36 6.09 -33.65
CA ALA A 134 4.41 7.02 -33.21
C ALA A 134 5.38 6.37 -32.20
N LEU A 135 4.96 5.31 -31.50
CA LEU A 135 5.84 4.54 -30.62
C LEU A 135 6.66 3.54 -31.44
N ASP A 136 7.96 3.51 -31.20
CA ASP A 136 8.85 2.53 -31.80
C ASP A 136 8.79 1.18 -31.05
N TRP A 137 7.81 0.37 -31.40
CA TRP A 137 7.60 -0.96 -30.82
C TRP A 137 8.78 -1.91 -31.01
N SER A 138 9.66 -1.64 -31.98
CA SER A 138 10.86 -2.45 -32.15
C SER A 138 11.83 -2.30 -30.98
N LYS A 139 11.88 -1.14 -30.35
CA LYS A 139 12.65 -0.93 -29.12
C LYS A 139 12.19 -1.87 -28.02
N ARG A 140 10.84 -1.97 -27.82
CA ARG A 140 10.25 -2.89 -26.84
C ARG A 140 10.68 -4.33 -27.05
N GLU A 141 10.59 -4.81 -28.27
CA GLU A 141 10.93 -6.20 -28.63
C GLU A 141 12.44 -6.48 -28.57
N ASN A 142 13.26 -5.45 -28.84
CA ASN A 142 14.71 -5.59 -28.87
C ASN A 142 15.41 -5.31 -27.52
N GLY A 143 14.67 -5.05 -26.46
CA GLY A 143 15.24 -4.84 -25.13
C GLY A 143 15.86 -3.46 -24.92
N ASP A 144 15.45 -2.45 -25.70
CA ASP A 144 15.92 -1.09 -25.54
C ASP A 144 15.12 -0.37 -24.45
N LEU A 145 15.77 -0.10 -23.33
CA LEU A 145 15.15 0.54 -22.17
C LEU A 145 14.62 1.96 -22.47
N SER A 146 15.10 2.61 -23.54
CA SER A 146 14.57 3.92 -23.92
C SER A 146 13.09 3.90 -24.32
N PHE A 147 12.55 2.72 -24.66
CA PHE A 147 11.11 2.55 -24.85
C PHE A 147 10.30 2.90 -23.60
N ILE A 148 10.86 2.61 -22.42
CA ILE A 148 10.21 2.94 -21.14
C ILE A 148 10.04 4.46 -21.02
N ASN A 149 11.06 5.22 -21.39
CA ASN A 149 11.00 6.68 -21.36
C ASN A 149 9.92 7.22 -22.33
N ASP A 150 9.93 6.71 -23.56
CA ASP A 150 8.97 7.11 -24.59
C ASP A 150 7.53 6.78 -24.16
N PHE A 151 7.31 5.58 -23.59
CA PHE A 151 5.98 5.12 -23.16
C PHE A 151 5.47 5.92 -21.95
N ILE A 152 6.30 6.13 -20.93
CA ILE A 152 5.94 6.91 -19.74
C ILE A 152 5.69 8.38 -20.11
N ALA A 153 6.46 8.94 -21.05
CA ALA A 153 6.19 10.28 -21.55
C ALA A 153 4.78 10.41 -22.17
N CYS A 154 4.30 9.37 -22.85
CA CYS A 154 2.92 9.34 -23.34
C CYS A 154 1.88 9.31 -22.20
N ILE A 155 2.16 8.57 -21.12
CA ILE A 155 1.28 8.55 -19.93
C ILE A 155 1.23 9.93 -19.26
N LEU A 156 2.34 10.65 -19.24
CA LEU A 156 2.42 11.99 -18.65
C LEU A 156 1.75 13.07 -19.51
N ASN A 157 1.57 12.84 -20.80
CA ASN A 157 0.95 13.80 -21.70
C ASN A 157 -0.58 13.77 -21.60
N PRO A 158 -1.23 14.82 -21.06
CA PRO A 158 -2.68 14.85 -20.85
C PRO A 158 -3.50 14.78 -22.16
N ASN A 159 -2.88 15.04 -23.30
CA ASN A 159 -3.51 14.96 -24.62
C ASN A 159 -3.35 13.59 -25.30
N HIS A 160 -2.61 12.66 -24.69
CA HIS A 160 -2.38 11.33 -25.23
C HIS A 160 -3.32 10.30 -24.61
N SER A 161 -3.81 9.35 -25.39
CA SER A 161 -4.76 8.32 -24.91
C SER A 161 -4.22 7.51 -23.73
N LEU A 162 -2.90 7.25 -23.70
CA LEU A 162 -2.25 6.53 -22.60
C LEU A 162 -2.27 7.28 -21.26
N HIS A 163 -2.51 8.58 -21.26
CA HIS A 163 -2.64 9.36 -20.03
C HIS A 163 -3.67 8.77 -19.07
N ASN A 164 -4.76 8.23 -19.62
CA ASN A 164 -5.81 7.63 -18.84
C ASN A 164 -5.34 6.44 -17.97
N LEU A 165 -4.29 5.74 -18.38
CA LEU A 165 -3.75 4.60 -17.62
C LEU A 165 -3.05 5.04 -16.33
N GLY A 166 -2.54 6.28 -16.31
CA GLY A 166 -1.94 6.88 -15.12
C GLY A 166 -2.92 7.45 -14.10
N MET A 167 -4.23 7.44 -14.41
CA MET A 167 -5.26 8.03 -13.55
C MET A 167 -5.77 7.10 -12.44
N GLY A 168 -5.21 5.91 -12.33
CA GLY A 168 -5.57 4.91 -11.32
C GLY A 168 -6.56 3.86 -11.84
N ALA A 169 -6.49 2.68 -11.25
CA ALA A 169 -7.24 1.50 -11.72
C ALA A 169 -8.76 1.68 -11.69
N TYR A 170 -9.29 2.39 -10.72
CA TYR A 170 -10.73 2.70 -10.64
C TYR A 170 -11.18 3.55 -11.83
N TYR A 171 -10.44 4.59 -12.16
CA TYR A 171 -10.75 5.45 -13.31
C TYR A 171 -10.65 4.68 -14.63
N VAL A 172 -9.64 3.83 -14.76
CA VAL A 172 -9.44 2.99 -15.95
C VAL A 172 -10.61 2.04 -16.13
N ASP A 173 -11.09 1.41 -15.05
CA ASP A 173 -12.28 0.58 -15.09
C ASP A 173 -13.52 1.37 -15.53
N GLN A 174 -13.79 2.49 -14.88
CA GLN A 174 -14.95 3.32 -15.24
C GLN A 174 -14.94 3.75 -16.70
N LYS A 175 -13.77 4.05 -17.25
CA LYS A 175 -13.64 4.53 -18.62
C LYS A 175 -13.67 3.43 -19.68
N TYR A 176 -13.11 2.30 -19.37
CA TYR A 176 -12.85 1.24 -20.34
C TYR A 176 -13.52 -0.10 -20.01
N HIS A 177 -14.49 -0.12 -19.09
CA HIS A 177 -15.13 -1.34 -18.64
C HIS A 177 -15.71 -2.18 -19.79
N ASP A 178 -16.31 -1.54 -20.79
CA ASP A 178 -16.87 -2.21 -21.97
C ASP A 178 -15.80 -2.98 -22.80
N ILE A 179 -14.53 -2.53 -22.71
CA ILE A 179 -13.40 -3.18 -23.39
C ILE A 179 -12.77 -4.24 -22.48
N LEU A 180 -12.68 -3.96 -21.20
CA LEU A 180 -11.89 -4.72 -20.23
C LEU A 180 -12.69 -5.81 -19.54
N GLY A 181 -13.98 -5.55 -19.28
CA GLY A 181 -14.86 -6.43 -18.52
C GLY A 181 -14.38 -6.72 -17.10
N ASP A 182 -15.04 -7.70 -16.47
CA ASP A 182 -14.71 -8.12 -15.09
C ASP A 182 -13.31 -8.75 -14.94
N ASP A 183 -12.72 -9.22 -16.02
CA ASP A 183 -11.36 -9.77 -15.99
C ASP A 183 -10.30 -8.72 -15.56
N TYR A 184 -10.52 -7.46 -15.93
CA TYR A 184 -9.66 -6.38 -15.45
C TYR A 184 -9.82 -6.17 -13.95
N LEU A 185 -11.07 -6.14 -13.44
CA LEU A 185 -11.34 -6.04 -12.00
C LEU A 185 -10.65 -7.17 -11.24
N HIS A 186 -10.75 -8.39 -11.71
CA HIS A 186 -10.05 -9.54 -11.13
C HIS A 186 -8.52 -9.37 -11.15
N SER A 187 -7.97 -8.77 -12.21
CA SER A 187 -6.52 -8.52 -12.30
C SER A 187 -6.03 -7.44 -11.35
N GLN A 188 -6.92 -6.47 -11.01
CA GLN A 188 -6.63 -5.39 -10.05
C GLN A 188 -6.99 -5.78 -8.61
N ALA A 189 -7.14 -7.01 -8.40
CA ALA A 189 -7.81 -7.77 -7.37
C ALA A 189 -7.55 -7.38 -5.90
N LEU A 190 -6.59 -6.53 -5.57
CA LEU A 190 -6.38 -6.06 -4.19
C LEU A 190 -7.26 -4.88 -3.81
N GLY A 191 -8.38 -4.72 -4.50
CA GLY A 191 -9.44 -3.82 -4.13
C GLY A 191 -9.47 -2.56 -4.97
N LEU A 192 -10.41 -2.54 -5.90
CA LEU A 192 -10.90 -1.29 -6.44
C LEU A 192 -11.79 -0.64 -5.39
N TRP A 193 -11.42 0.53 -5.00
CA TRP A 193 -12.17 1.33 -4.03
C TRP A 193 -12.99 2.36 -4.78
N GLY A 194 -14.14 2.67 -4.28
CA GLY A 194 -15.02 3.66 -4.86
C GLY A 194 -14.33 5.01 -5.17
N PRO A 195 -14.93 6.16 -4.86
CA PRO A 195 -14.39 7.47 -5.23
C PRO A 195 -12.98 7.78 -4.72
N ILE A 196 -12.51 7.09 -3.69
CA ILE A 196 -11.16 7.26 -3.16
C ILE A 196 -10.13 6.59 -4.06
N GLY A 197 -10.58 5.73 -4.95
CA GLY A 197 -9.77 5.10 -5.98
C GLY A 197 -8.70 4.15 -5.49
N GLY A 198 -8.06 3.52 -6.44
CA GLY A 198 -6.82 2.83 -6.22
C GLY A 198 -6.91 1.38 -5.81
N LYS A 199 -5.84 0.68 -6.12
CA LYS A 199 -5.62 -0.70 -5.73
C LYS A 199 -5.15 -0.74 -4.28
N ARG A 200 -5.68 -1.65 -3.52
CA ARG A 200 -5.24 -1.91 -2.15
C ARG A 200 -4.16 -2.94 -2.10
N HIS A 201 -3.18 -2.69 -1.27
CA HIS A 201 -2.11 -3.60 -0.98
C HIS A 201 -1.94 -3.68 0.53
N HIS A 202 -1.50 -4.80 1.04
CA HIS A 202 -1.23 -5.06 2.45
C HIS A 202 -2.37 -4.83 3.45
N GLY A 203 -3.20 -3.83 3.32
CA GLY A 203 -4.30 -3.61 4.25
C GLY A 203 -5.36 -4.69 4.20
N ASN A 204 -5.74 -5.09 2.99
CA ASN A 204 -6.82 -6.04 2.76
C ASN A 204 -6.43 -7.49 3.07
N GLU A 205 -5.21 -7.85 2.79
CA GLU A 205 -4.65 -9.19 3.02
C GLU A 205 -4.40 -9.49 4.49
N CYS A 206 -4.64 -8.49 5.35
CA CYS A 206 -4.37 -8.57 6.78
C CYS A 206 -5.64 -8.27 7.57
N ALA A 207 -6.15 -9.23 8.30
CA ALA A 207 -7.19 -9.03 9.29
C ALA A 207 -8.57 -8.55 8.75
N ALA A 208 -8.97 -8.98 7.54
CA ALA A 208 -10.34 -8.82 7.03
C ALA A 208 -10.94 -7.41 7.21
N GLN A 209 -12.02 -7.26 8.00
CA GLN A 209 -12.68 -5.98 8.25
C GLN A 209 -11.73 -4.91 8.79
N VAL A 210 -10.79 -5.29 9.64
CA VAL A 210 -9.82 -4.36 10.25
C VAL A 210 -8.98 -3.68 9.18
N GLY A 211 -8.41 -4.45 8.27
CA GLY A 211 -7.63 -3.91 7.15
C GLY A 211 -8.46 -3.03 6.22
N GLN A 212 -9.70 -3.43 5.94
CA GLN A 212 -10.61 -2.64 5.11
C GLN A 212 -10.93 -1.28 5.74
N LEU A 213 -11.29 -1.25 7.03
CA LEU A 213 -11.61 -0.03 7.74
C LEU A 213 -10.45 0.97 7.78
N THR A 214 -9.24 0.48 8.05
CA THR A 214 -8.07 1.35 8.09
C THR A 214 -7.73 1.94 6.73
N ASN A 215 -7.90 1.18 5.66
CA ASN A 215 -7.59 1.64 4.32
C ASN A 215 -8.60 2.62 3.74
N ILE A 216 -9.88 2.44 4.03
CA ILE A 216 -10.92 3.26 3.43
C ILE A 216 -11.05 4.64 4.10
N ILE A 217 -10.72 4.73 5.39
CA ILE A 217 -10.80 5.96 6.16
C ILE A 217 -9.52 6.81 6.01
N TYR A 218 -8.39 6.16 5.86
CA TYR A 218 -7.12 6.84 5.70
C TYR A 218 -6.83 7.20 4.24
N ASN A 219 -6.89 8.49 3.93
CA ASN A 219 -6.88 9.03 2.56
C ASN A 219 -5.49 9.19 1.94
N ARG A 220 -4.47 8.54 2.44
CA ARG A 220 -3.15 8.64 1.83
C ARG A 220 -3.06 7.71 0.62
N ASP A 221 -2.57 6.53 0.81
CA ASP A 221 -2.35 5.54 -0.25
C ASP A 221 -3.17 4.26 -0.05
N GLY A 222 -4.05 4.29 0.90
CA GLY A 222 -4.89 3.16 1.24
C GLY A 222 -4.13 1.98 1.84
N MET A 223 -2.95 2.22 2.35
CA MET A 223 -2.12 1.20 2.94
C MET A 223 -1.84 1.53 4.41
N CYS A 224 -2.31 0.67 5.30
CA CYS A 224 -2.00 0.75 6.70
C CYS A 224 -0.94 -0.28 7.08
N HIS A 225 0.31 0.08 6.94
CA HIS A 225 1.44 -0.78 7.27
C HIS A 225 1.46 -1.23 8.72
N THR A 226 0.84 -0.49 9.61
CA THR A 226 0.72 -0.88 11.02
C THR A 226 0.02 -2.22 11.18
N ILE A 227 -1.06 -2.47 10.44
CA ILE A 227 -1.76 -3.77 10.46
C ILE A 227 -0.88 -4.84 9.84
N VAL A 228 -0.22 -4.55 8.72
CA VAL A 228 0.72 -5.48 8.07
C VAL A 228 1.86 -5.86 9.01
N ASN A 229 2.44 -4.90 9.71
CA ASN A 229 3.52 -5.16 10.65
C ASN A 229 3.09 -6.16 11.74
N ILE A 230 1.86 -6.03 12.23
CA ILE A 230 1.32 -6.94 13.25
C ILE A 230 1.05 -8.33 12.65
N THR A 231 0.30 -8.41 11.57
CA THR A 231 -0.12 -9.69 10.97
C THR A 231 1.01 -10.37 10.19
N GLY A 232 1.91 -9.60 9.63
CA GLY A 232 3.10 -10.06 8.88
C GLY A 232 4.37 -10.20 9.72
N SER A 233 4.28 -10.21 11.05
CA SER A 233 5.44 -10.30 11.95
C SER A 233 6.31 -11.57 11.81
N GLY A 234 5.81 -12.58 11.11
CA GLY A 234 6.47 -13.89 10.99
C GLY A 234 6.39 -14.76 12.25
N LEU A 235 5.77 -14.27 13.33
CA LEU A 235 5.51 -15.08 14.53
C LEU A 235 4.39 -16.10 14.24
N PRO A 236 4.42 -17.26 14.91
CA PRO A 236 3.31 -18.21 14.85
C PRO A 236 1.98 -17.54 15.23
N TYR A 237 0.92 -17.86 14.50
CA TYR A 237 -0.40 -17.26 14.69
C TYR A 237 -0.88 -17.27 16.14
N ALA A 238 -0.66 -18.38 16.88
CA ALA A 238 -1.06 -18.49 18.30
C ALA A 238 -0.38 -17.41 19.18
N ILE A 239 0.87 -17.06 18.88
CA ILE A 239 1.61 -16.01 19.62
C ILE A 239 1.07 -14.64 19.23
N GLN A 240 0.88 -14.40 17.92
CA GLN A 240 0.28 -13.15 17.44
C GLN A 240 -1.10 -12.94 18.09
N LYS A 241 -1.96 -13.96 18.03
CA LYS A 241 -3.31 -13.93 18.61
C LYS A 241 -3.28 -13.55 20.10
N THR A 242 -2.45 -14.23 20.89
CA THR A 242 -2.35 -13.95 22.33
C THR A 242 -1.97 -12.49 22.60
N ILE A 243 -0.99 -11.96 21.88
CA ILE A 243 -0.51 -10.58 22.12
C ILE A 243 -1.54 -9.54 21.64
N VAL A 244 -2.16 -9.78 20.48
CA VAL A 244 -3.12 -8.84 19.89
C VAL A 244 -4.43 -8.85 20.68
N GLU A 245 -4.88 -10.02 21.19
CA GLU A 245 -6.05 -10.12 22.05
C GLU A 245 -5.83 -9.49 23.44
N ASP A 246 -4.63 -9.55 23.98
CA ASP A 246 -4.28 -8.81 25.20
C ASP A 246 -4.40 -7.29 25.02
N LEU A 247 -4.13 -6.79 23.83
CA LEU A 247 -4.17 -5.35 23.52
C LEU A 247 -5.58 -4.86 23.17
N PHE A 248 -6.32 -5.63 22.38
CA PHE A 248 -7.56 -5.16 21.79
C PHE A 248 -8.81 -5.95 22.23
N GLY A 249 -8.62 -7.11 22.85
CA GLY A 249 -9.67 -7.98 23.33
C GLY A 249 -9.85 -9.23 22.48
N GLU A 250 -10.55 -10.21 23.04
CA GLU A 250 -10.81 -11.50 22.41
C GLU A 250 -11.50 -11.35 21.04
N GLY A 251 -11.09 -12.19 20.09
CA GLY A 251 -11.67 -12.24 18.75
C GLY A 251 -11.30 -11.07 17.84
N CYS A 252 -10.26 -10.30 18.17
CA CYS A 252 -9.80 -9.20 17.31
C CYS A 252 -8.98 -9.65 16.10
N LEU A 253 -8.46 -10.86 16.09
CA LEU A 253 -7.62 -11.41 15.02
C LEU A 253 -8.17 -12.75 14.55
N ASP A 254 -8.59 -12.80 13.29
CA ASP A 254 -9.00 -14.03 12.64
C ASP A 254 -7.79 -14.92 12.32
N ALA A 255 -7.99 -16.23 12.33
CA ALA A 255 -7.01 -17.14 11.74
C ALA A 255 -6.87 -16.86 10.23
N PRO A 256 -5.73 -17.21 9.60
CA PRO A 256 -5.46 -16.84 8.23
C PRO A 256 -6.51 -17.24 7.18
N LYS A 257 -7.38 -18.17 7.50
CA LYS A 257 -8.44 -18.64 6.58
C LYS A 257 -9.85 -18.56 7.17
N ASP A 258 -9.98 -18.03 8.37
CA ASP A 258 -11.25 -17.97 9.07
C ASP A 258 -11.80 -16.55 9.04
N TYR A 259 -13.03 -16.43 8.64
CA TYR A 259 -13.77 -15.17 8.72
C TYR A 259 -14.68 -15.24 9.94
N THR A 260 -14.58 -14.23 10.80
CA THR A 260 -15.50 -14.04 11.89
C THR A 260 -16.22 -12.70 11.76
N PRO A 261 -17.50 -12.60 12.18
CA PRO A 261 -18.24 -11.35 12.11
C PRO A 261 -17.55 -10.21 12.89
N MET A 262 -17.84 -8.98 12.48
CA MET A 262 -17.34 -7.78 13.15
C MET A 262 -17.73 -7.74 14.62
N ASN A 263 -16.79 -7.35 15.46
CA ASN A 263 -16.95 -7.17 16.90
C ASN A 263 -16.19 -5.94 17.41
N GLU A 264 -16.40 -5.59 18.68
CA GLU A 264 -15.79 -4.43 19.32
C GLU A 264 -14.25 -4.51 19.38
N SER A 265 -13.70 -5.70 19.53
CA SER A 265 -12.26 -5.90 19.59
C SER A 265 -11.60 -5.62 18.26
N LYS A 266 -12.24 -6.03 17.15
CA LYS A 266 -11.81 -5.67 15.79
C LYS A 266 -11.91 -4.16 15.55
N ALA A 267 -12.95 -3.49 16.06
CA ALA A 267 -13.07 -2.04 15.94
C ALA A 267 -11.96 -1.29 16.68
N ARG A 268 -11.61 -1.72 17.89
CA ARG A 268 -10.46 -1.19 18.64
C ARG A 268 -9.15 -1.42 17.90
N PHE A 269 -8.95 -2.60 17.34
CA PHE A 269 -7.76 -2.90 16.56
C PHE A 269 -7.65 -2.01 15.31
N ALA A 270 -8.75 -1.79 14.59
CA ALA A 270 -8.79 -0.87 13.44
C ALA A 270 -8.48 0.57 13.86
N LYS A 271 -9.06 1.06 14.97
CA LYS A 271 -8.73 2.38 15.52
C LYS A 271 -7.24 2.50 15.82
N PHE A 272 -6.66 1.53 16.52
CA PHE A 272 -5.24 1.50 16.83
C PHE A 272 -4.39 1.58 15.55
N GLY A 273 -4.75 0.77 14.54
CA GLY A 273 -4.03 0.77 13.26
C GLY A 273 -3.93 2.15 12.62
N ILE A 274 -5.06 2.86 12.51
CA ILE A 274 -5.08 4.20 11.90
C ILE A 274 -4.36 5.24 12.77
N MET A 275 -4.51 5.15 14.08
CA MET A 275 -3.83 6.06 15.00
C MET A 275 -2.32 5.92 14.91
N ARG A 276 -1.80 4.69 14.91
CA ARG A 276 -0.35 4.46 14.76
C ARG A 276 0.15 4.87 13.39
N GLN A 277 -0.62 4.65 12.33
CA GLN A 277 -0.24 5.12 10.99
C GLN A 277 -0.07 6.64 10.96
N VAL A 278 -1.01 7.39 11.48
CA VAL A 278 -0.96 8.86 11.55
C VAL A 278 0.20 9.35 12.43
N LEU A 279 0.43 8.70 13.57
CA LEU A 279 1.56 9.00 14.44
C LEU A 279 2.90 8.79 13.74
N HIS A 280 3.07 7.64 13.11
CA HIS A 280 4.33 7.29 12.46
C HIS A 280 4.63 8.19 11.26
N ASP A 281 3.62 8.54 10.47
CA ASP A 281 3.78 9.50 9.38
C ASP A 281 4.16 10.90 9.90
N SER A 282 3.62 11.30 11.05
CA SER A 282 3.94 12.59 11.69
C SER A 282 5.35 12.58 12.30
N PHE A 283 5.79 11.46 12.84
CA PHE A 283 7.09 11.30 13.48
C PHE A 283 8.18 10.83 12.53
N THR A 284 7.84 10.57 11.26
CA THR A 284 8.75 9.98 10.28
C THR A 284 9.32 8.62 10.71
N LEU A 285 8.52 7.84 11.45
CA LEU A 285 8.87 6.49 11.87
C LEU A 285 8.48 5.46 10.79
N CYS A 286 9.30 4.45 10.66
CA CYS A 286 9.08 3.39 9.67
C CYS A 286 8.00 2.39 10.13
N ASN A 287 6.90 2.30 9.41
CA ASN A 287 5.81 1.37 9.70
C ASN A 287 6.17 -0.12 9.56
N TRP A 288 7.31 -0.45 8.97
CA TRP A 288 7.85 -1.81 8.97
C TRP A 288 8.48 -2.22 10.29
N VAL A 289 8.83 -1.26 11.13
CA VAL A 289 9.46 -1.47 12.45
C VAL A 289 8.50 -1.12 13.58
N TRP A 290 7.68 -0.11 13.36
CA TRP A 290 6.74 0.44 14.34
C TRP A 290 5.29 0.07 13.99
N PRO A 291 4.39 -0.10 14.97
CA PRO A 291 4.64 -0.01 16.41
C PRO A 291 5.44 -1.20 16.93
N MET A 292 6.06 -1.03 18.09
CA MET A 292 6.80 -2.09 18.78
C MET A 292 5.85 -3.08 19.48
N THR A 293 4.92 -3.66 18.73
CA THR A 293 3.90 -4.60 19.23
C THR A 293 4.53 -5.94 19.65
N PHE A 294 5.54 -6.36 18.92
CA PHE A 294 6.22 -7.63 19.15
C PHE A 294 7.71 -7.43 19.44
N SER A 295 8.28 -8.42 20.12
CA SER A 295 9.70 -8.49 20.42
C SER A 295 10.23 -9.88 20.03
N PRO A 296 11.44 -10.04 19.51
CA PRO A 296 12.04 -11.35 19.28
C PRO A 296 12.41 -12.08 20.58
N ARG A 297 12.26 -11.43 21.73
CA ARG A 297 12.66 -11.96 23.03
C ARG A 297 11.62 -12.88 23.64
N LYS A 298 11.94 -14.17 23.69
CA LYS A 298 11.08 -15.20 24.29
C LYS A 298 10.81 -14.96 25.78
N GLU A 299 11.79 -14.47 26.50
CA GLU A 299 11.69 -14.12 27.92
C GLU A 299 10.68 -13.01 28.23
N ARG A 300 10.32 -12.21 27.23
CA ARG A 300 9.25 -11.20 27.30
C ARG A 300 7.91 -11.73 26.80
N GLY A 301 7.78 -13.04 26.53
CA GLY A 301 6.61 -13.61 25.91
C GLY A 301 6.36 -13.07 24.48
N TYR A 302 7.41 -12.62 23.82
CA TYR A 302 7.37 -11.95 22.50
C TYR A 302 6.62 -10.60 22.49
N LYS A 303 6.23 -10.07 23.65
CA LYS A 303 5.59 -8.74 23.74
C LYS A 303 6.60 -7.63 23.52
N GLY A 304 6.21 -6.67 22.71
CA GLY A 304 6.93 -5.42 22.50
C GLY A 304 6.73 -4.40 23.62
N ASP A 305 6.98 -3.14 23.31
CA ASP A 305 6.81 -2.03 24.22
C ASP A 305 6.21 -0.84 23.46
N LEU A 306 4.92 -0.61 23.60
CA LEU A 306 4.22 0.47 22.92
C LEU A 306 4.48 1.84 23.56
N SER A 307 4.97 1.87 24.81
CA SER A 307 5.29 3.13 25.50
C SER A 307 6.49 3.86 24.87
N VAL A 308 7.29 3.16 24.06
CA VAL A 308 8.49 3.73 23.43
C VAL A 308 8.18 4.95 22.58
N GLU A 309 7.00 5.04 21.95
CA GLU A 309 6.59 6.18 21.14
C GLU A 309 6.42 7.44 22.01
N ALA A 310 5.76 7.32 23.16
CA ALA A 310 5.65 8.42 24.14
C ALA A 310 7.00 8.78 24.76
N GLN A 311 7.86 7.79 25.01
CA GLN A 311 9.23 8.01 25.48
C GLN A 311 10.05 8.81 24.45
N TYR A 312 9.91 8.53 23.15
CA TYR A 312 10.53 9.32 22.09
C TYR A 312 10.05 10.75 22.09
N MET A 313 8.74 10.97 22.19
CA MET A 313 8.16 12.32 22.25
C MET A 313 8.70 13.08 23.45
N SER A 314 8.75 12.43 24.60
CA SER A 314 9.30 13.03 25.84
C SER A 314 10.77 13.40 25.68
N ALA A 315 11.58 12.50 25.11
CA ALA A 315 13.00 12.73 24.92
C ALA A 315 13.32 13.86 23.92
N ILE A 316 12.51 13.99 22.87
CA ILE A 316 12.71 15.02 21.84
C ILE A 316 12.23 16.40 22.32
N THR A 317 11.10 16.45 23.01
CA THR A 317 10.50 17.72 23.44
C THR A 317 11.04 18.22 24.79
N GLY A 318 11.63 17.35 25.60
CA GLY A 318 12.01 17.64 26.97
C GLY A 318 10.82 17.76 27.93
N GLN A 319 9.63 17.36 27.52
CA GLN A 319 8.40 17.32 28.32
C GLN A 319 8.03 15.87 28.57
N GLU A 320 7.44 15.57 29.71
CA GLU A 320 6.89 14.23 29.95
C GLU A 320 5.59 14.07 29.16
N TRP A 321 5.51 13.00 28.38
CA TRP A 321 4.35 12.58 27.63
C TRP A 321 3.95 11.17 28.06
N SER A 322 2.71 11.01 28.46
CA SER A 322 2.09 9.69 28.62
C SER A 322 1.62 9.14 27.27
N GLU A 323 1.36 7.83 27.19
CA GLU A 323 0.75 7.21 26.02
C GLU A 323 -0.64 7.80 25.74
N GLU A 324 -1.41 8.08 26.78
CA GLU A 324 -2.75 8.67 26.68
C GLU A 324 -2.74 10.11 26.11
N GLU A 325 -1.79 10.95 26.53
CA GLU A 325 -1.64 12.30 25.99
C GLU A 325 -1.21 12.28 24.53
N LEU A 326 -0.29 11.37 24.18
CA LEU A 326 0.15 11.18 22.79
C LEU A 326 -1.01 10.69 21.92
N ASP A 327 -1.76 9.70 22.39
CA ASP A 327 -2.92 9.16 21.68
C ASP A 327 -4.03 10.22 21.52
N HIS A 328 -4.26 11.06 22.53
CA HIS A 328 -5.19 12.17 22.42
C HIS A 328 -4.77 13.19 21.35
N ALA A 329 -3.49 13.51 21.27
CA ALA A 329 -2.97 14.41 20.24
C ALA A 329 -3.12 13.81 18.82
N VAL A 330 -2.87 12.53 18.67
CA VAL A 330 -3.05 11.80 17.39
C VAL A 330 -4.52 11.75 17.01
N GLU A 331 -5.41 11.42 17.95
CA GLU A 331 -6.84 11.37 17.69
C GLU A 331 -7.38 12.75 17.29
N ARG A 332 -6.87 13.84 17.89
CA ARG A 332 -7.18 15.21 17.47
C ARG A 332 -6.84 15.45 16.00
N CYS A 333 -5.70 14.96 15.53
CA CYS A 333 -5.32 15.05 14.11
C CYS A 333 -6.30 14.27 13.22
N ILE A 334 -6.72 13.09 13.66
CA ILE A 334 -7.70 12.26 12.92
C ILE A 334 -9.06 12.96 12.86
N GLN A 335 -9.52 13.58 13.95
CA GLN A 335 -10.79 14.31 13.98
C GLN A 335 -10.75 15.49 13.00
N LEU A 336 -9.66 16.25 12.98
CA LEU A 336 -9.48 17.35 12.04
C LEU A 336 -9.45 16.84 10.59
N HIS A 337 -8.68 15.81 10.32
CA HIS A 337 -8.61 15.19 9.00
C HIS A 337 -9.98 14.71 8.52
N ARG A 338 -10.74 14.04 9.40
CA ARG A 338 -12.10 13.60 9.07
C ARG A 338 -13.04 14.76 8.76
N ALA A 339 -12.99 15.85 9.55
CA ALA A 339 -13.78 17.04 9.27
C ALA A 339 -13.41 17.70 7.93
N MET A 340 -12.10 17.74 7.60
CA MET A 340 -11.66 18.21 6.29
C MET A 340 -12.16 17.32 5.15
N THR A 341 -12.18 16.00 5.35
CA THR A 341 -12.73 15.05 4.38
C THR A 341 -14.23 15.24 4.16
N VAL A 342 -15.00 15.45 5.23
CA VAL A 342 -16.43 15.80 5.15
C VAL A 342 -16.63 17.07 4.31
N LYS A 343 -15.83 18.10 4.59
CA LYS A 343 -15.88 19.37 3.84
C LYS A 343 -15.52 19.14 2.35
N ALA A 344 -14.51 18.38 2.06
CA ALA A 344 -14.09 18.07 0.69
C ALA A 344 -15.13 17.24 -0.07
N ALA A 345 -15.78 16.30 0.60
CA ALA A 345 -16.86 15.48 0.04
C ALA A 345 -18.17 16.28 -0.20
N GLY A 346 -18.31 17.43 0.43
CA GLY A 346 -19.53 18.27 0.33
C GLY A 346 -20.78 17.64 0.94
N THR A 347 -20.61 16.62 1.78
CA THR A 347 -21.72 15.90 2.43
C THR A 347 -21.28 15.34 3.76
N THR A 348 -22.21 15.26 4.72
CA THR A 348 -22.00 14.56 5.99
C THR A 348 -22.26 13.05 5.87
N ASP A 349 -22.94 12.59 4.84
CA ASP A 349 -23.18 11.17 4.61
C ASP A 349 -21.93 10.50 4.03
N MET A 350 -20.93 10.35 4.88
CA MET A 350 -19.66 9.72 4.52
C MET A 350 -19.83 8.22 4.28
N ARG A 351 -20.76 7.60 5.00
CA ARG A 351 -21.03 6.16 4.88
C ARG A 351 -21.36 5.75 3.45
N ASN A 352 -22.17 6.53 2.76
CA ASN A 352 -22.66 6.19 1.42
C ASN A 352 -21.89 6.88 0.28
N ASN A 353 -21.13 7.94 0.59
CA ASN A 353 -20.47 8.75 -0.44
C ASN A 353 -18.93 8.67 -0.42
N HIS A 354 -18.34 8.27 0.70
CA HIS A 354 -16.89 8.23 0.85
C HIS A 354 -16.38 6.87 1.36
N ASP A 355 -16.97 6.35 2.44
CA ASP A 355 -16.51 5.12 3.10
C ASP A 355 -17.09 3.87 2.41
N VAL A 356 -17.06 3.88 1.10
CA VAL A 356 -17.59 2.82 0.25
C VAL A 356 -16.46 1.95 -0.29
N ILE A 357 -16.74 0.69 -0.44
CA ILE A 357 -15.87 -0.24 -1.16
C ILE A 357 -16.59 -0.79 -2.38
N SER A 358 -15.84 -1.18 -3.37
CA SER A 358 -16.40 -1.70 -4.62
C SER A 358 -17.30 -2.90 -4.36
N ASN A 359 -18.44 -2.95 -5.05
CA ASN A 359 -19.33 -4.10 -5.06
C ASN A 359 -18.60 -5.40 -5.42
N PHE A 360 -17.60 -5.30 -6.29
CA PHE A 360 -16.72 -6.38 -6.66
C PHE A 360 -16.13 -7.14 -5.45
N ILE A 361 -15.76 -6.43 -4.37
CA ILE A 361 -15.21 -7.06 -3.15
C ILE A 361 -16.22 -7.99 -2.49
N PHE A 362 -17.50 -7.65 -2.53
CA PHE A 362 -18.56 -8.50 -1.96
C PHE A 362 -18.99 -9.63 -2.87
N ASP A 363 -18.96 -9.41 -4.18
CA ASP A 363 -19.56 -10.29 -5.18
C ASP A 363 -18.55 -11.23 -5.85
N MET A 364 -17.24 -11.04 -5.57
CA MET A 364 -16.19 -11.84 -6.17
C MET A 364 -16.30 -13.32 -5.81
N ASP A 365 -15.88 -14.16 -6.75
CA ASP A 365 -15.68 -15.58 -6.51
C ASP A 365 -14.65 -15.79 -5.40
N PRO A 366 -14.98 -16.51 -4.31
CA PRO A 366 -14.06 -16.78 -3.22
C PRO A 366 -12.73 -17.42 -3.66
N ASP A 367 -12.77 -18.24 -4.71
CA ASP A 367 -11.57 -18.89 -5.25
C ASP A 367 -10.64 -17.91 -6.01
N LYS A 368 -11.20 -16.77 -6.43
CA LYS A 368 -10.47 -15.69 -7.11
C LYS A 368 -10.17 -14.51 -6.19
N GLN A 369 -10.36 -14.68 -4.90
CA GLN A 369 -10.13 -13.63 -3.92
C GLN A 369 -8.70 -13.09 -4.01
N PRO A 370 -8.54 -11.76 -3.99
CA PRO A 370 -7.23 -11.13 -4.12
C PRO A 370 -6.34 -11.33 -2.92
N PHE A 371 -6.92 -11.57 -1.75
CA PHE A 371 -6.14 -11.61 -0.50
C PHE A 371 -5.50 -12.97 -0.28
N THR A 372 -6.33 -13.97 -0.09
CA THR A 372 -5.89 -15.36 0.00
C THR A 372 -6.99 -16.22 -0.62
N PRO A 373 -6.77 -16.82 -1.79
CA PRO A 373 -7.79 -17.60 -2.48
C PRO A 373 -8.47 -18.62 -1.56
N GLY A 374 -9.78 -18.69 -1.63
CA GLY A 374 -10.60 -19.61 -0.83
C GLY A 374 -10.75 -19.22 0.64
N THR A 375 -10.50 -17.96 1.03
CA THR A 375 -10.53 -17.58 2.45
C THR A 375 -11.61 -16.59 2.81
N VAL A 376 -11.36 -15.30 2.70
CA VAL A 376 -12.20 -14.28 3.34
C VAL A 376 -13.09 -13.59 2.31
N LYS A 377 -14.39 -13.75 2.47
CA LYS A 377 -15.39 -12.97 1.77
C LYS A 377 -16.03 -11.99 2.75
N LEU A 378 -15.95 -10.69 2.45
CA LEU A 378 -16.67 -9.70 3.24
C LEU A 378 -18.17 -9.77 2.92
N GLU A 379 -18.98 -9.86 3.96
CA GLU A 379 -20.43 -9.80 3.84
C GLU A 379 -20.92 -8.35 3.95
N ARG A 380 -21.86 -7.94 3.08
CA ARG A 380 -22.35 -6.54 3.05
C ARG A 380 -22.91 -6.07 4.38
N GLU A 381 -23.71 -6.92 5.03
CA GLU A 381 -24.30 -6.59 6.33
C GLU A 381 -23.22 -6.43 7.41
N ASP A 382 -22.25 -7.33 7.41
CA ASP A 382 -21.14 -7.25 8.36
C ASP A 382 -20.26 -6.03 8.11
N TRP A 383 -20.06 -5.64 6.85
CA TRP A 383 -19.38 -4.39 6.51
C TRP A 383 -20.09 -3.16 7.05
N GLN A 384 -21.41 -3.09 6.92
CA GLN A 384 -22.20 -1.99 7.47
C GLN A 384 -22.11 -1.92 9.01
N LYS A 385 -22.10 -3.09 9.66
CA LYS A 385 -21.86 -3.21 11.10
C LYS A 385 -20.44 -2.75 11.46
N ALA A 386 -19.45 -3.11 10.64
CA ALA A 386 -18.06 -2.72 10.83
C ALA A 386 -17.89 -1.19 10.80
N LEU A 387 -18.48 -0.51 9.82
CA LEU A 387 -18.49 0.95 9.75
C LEU A 387 -19.12 1.57 11.01
N THR A 388 -20.27 1.07 11.44
CA THR A 388 -20.96 1.57 12.64
C THR A 388 -20.08 1.47 13.87
N MET A 389 -19.51 0.30 14.14
CA MET A 389 -18.64 0.08 15.29
C MET A 389 -17.36 0.93 15.23
N PHE A 390 -16.79 1.08 14.04
CA PHE A 390 -15.61 1.91 13.85
C PHE A 390 -15.89 3.39 14.09
N TYR A 391 -16.99 3.92 13.58
CA TYR A 391 -17.41 5.30 13.83
C TYR A 391 -17.59 5.58 15.32
N GLN A 392 -18.19 4.65 16.04
CA GLN A 392 -18.36 4.74 17.49
C GLN A 392 -17.03 4.80 18.24
N GLN A 393 -15.97 4.14 17.75
CA GLN A 393 -14.63 4.22 18.35
C GLN A 393 -14.04 5.63 18.31
N PHE A 394 -14.43 6.45 17.33
CA PHE A 394 -13.98 7.83 17.18
C PHE A 394 -15.02 8.87 17.64
N GLY A 395 -16.16 8.44 18.16
CA GLY A 395 -17.25 9.34 18.53
C GLY A 395 -17.91 10.04 17.34
N TRP A 396 -17.79 9.45 16.13
CA TRP A 396 -18.49 9.93 14.96
C TRP A 396 -19.95 9.46 14.96
N ASP A 397 -20.79 10.16 14.23
CA ASP A 397 -22.19 9.78 14.06
C ASP A 397 -22.26 8.38 13.42
N PRO A 398 -22.87 7.39 14.07
CA PRO A 398 -22.88 6.01 13.60
C PRO A 398 -23.70 5.81 12.32
N THR A 399 -24.55 6.75 11.96
CA THR A 399 -25.37 6.69 10.75
C THR A 399 -24.63 7.27 9.55
N THR A 400 -23.99 8.41 9.75
CA THR A 400 -23.36 9.16 8.65
C THR A 400 -21.85 8.98 8.55
N GLY A 401 -21.18 8.69 9.65
CA GLY A 401 -19.72 8.62 9.73
C GLY A 401 -19.03 9.99 9.82
N ALA A 402 -19.78 11.08 9.96
CA ALA A 402 -19.22 12.41 10.18
C ALA A 402 -18.88 12.63 11.67
N PRO A 403 -17.86 13.43 11.99
CA PRO A 403 -17.61 13.83 13.37
C PRO A 403 -18.82 14.59 13.94
N THR A 404 -19.15 14.31 15.20
CA THR A 404 -20.17 15.10 15.90
C THR A 404 -19.56 16.38 16.44
N ARG A 405 -20.40 17.42 16.64
CA ARG A 405 -19.98 18.67 17.29
C ARG A 405 -19.34 18.38 18.66
N GLU A 406 -19.98 17.52 19.46
CA GLU A 406 -19.49 17.14 20.79
C GLU A 406 -18.09 16.53 20.70
N THR A 407 -17.85 15.64 19.75
CA THR A 407 -16.53 15.03 19.52
C THR A 407 -15.50 16.08 19.12
N LEU A 408 -15.82 16.98 18.19
CA LEU A 408 -14.89 18.04 17.78
C LEU A 408 -14.55 18.98 18.92
N GLU A 409 -15.54 19.38 19.74
CA GLU A 409 -15.33 20.23 20.93
C GLU A 409 -14.46 19.53 21.98
N LYS A 410 -14.62 18.21 22.19
CA LYS A 410 -13.77 17.40 23.08
C LYS A 410 -12.27 17.44 22.69
N PHE A 411 -12.00 17.60 21.42
CA PHE A 411 -10.63 17.68 20.88
C PHE A 411 -10.17 19.11 20.57
N ASP A 412 -10.79 20.14 21.18
CA ASP A 412 -10.48 21.57 20.97
C ASP A 412 -10.57 21.99 19.49
N LEU A 413 -11.52 21.43 18.75
CA LEU A 413 -11.80 21.71 17.33
C LEU A 413 -13.16 22.40 17.13
N LYS A 414 -13.60 23.20 18.10
CA LYS A 414 -14.89 23.89 18.06
C LYS A 414 -15.06 24.81 16.84
N ASP A 415 -13.97 25.36 16.32
CA ASP A 415 -14.00 26.27 15.17
C ASP A 415 -14.16 25.50 13.84
N VAL A 416 -14.10 24.16 13.89
CA VAL A 416 -14.28 23.25 12.76
C VAL A 416 -15.66 22.59 12.80
N ALA A 417 -16.34 22.66 13.93
CA ALA A 417 -17.59 21.97 14.25
C ALA A 417 -18.85 22.58 13.57
#